data_d52dd40f87fade1e167e9da7c193474e
#
_entry.id   d52dd40f87fade1e167e9da7c193474e
#
_cell.length_a   1.000
_cell.length_b   1.000
_cell.length_c   1.000
_cell.angle_alpha   90.00
_cell.angle_beta   90.00
_cell.angle_gamma   90.00
#
_symmetry.space_group_name_H-M   'P 1'
#
loop_
_entity.id
_entity.type
_entity.pdbx_description
1 polymer ?
#
loop_
_entity_poly.entity_id
_entity_poly.type
_entity_poly.pdbx_seq_one_letter_code
_entity_poly.pdbx_strand_id
1 'polypeptide(L)'
;MATQIERPANADTDPASALLDAYSQAVIRVVERVTPAVAHVRRGRGGGSGLVITPDGYVLTNAHVVEGAAEVEVTFAEGATYRAPVVGSDAATDLALVRVLGPSLPAAELGDSDALRVGQLVIAIGDPLGLESTVTTGVVSALGRSLRAKDGRIIENVIQTDAALNPGNSGGPLVDTHGKVVGVNTAISAMAQGIAFAIPAATARLVATALIRDGRVRRAYLGISGAPTPIGRQLSNSLGLSAVSGIRVLEVTPNSPAQRAGIREGDILVALDGGGLATLSDLQRALGAERVGAPTLLTAIRRGERVVLSVTPDEAR
;
A
#
# COMPACT_ATOMS: atom_id res chain seq x y z
N MET A 1 -54.08 -51.75 -4.57
CA MET A 1 -53.75 -50.35 -4.79
C MET A 1 -52.84 -49.89 -3.70
N ALA A 2 -51.53 -49.85 -3.93
CA ALA A 2 -50.57 -49.39 -2.96
C ALA A 2 -50.22 -47.92 -3.29
N THR A 3 -50.54 -47.04 -2.36
CA THR A 3 -50.22 -45.59 -2.47
C THR A 3 -48.74 -45.40 -2.21
N GLN A 4 -47.98 -45.01 -3.23
CA GLN A 4 -46.62 -44.56 -3.07
C GLN A 4 -46.63 -43.19 -2.38
N ILE A 5 -45.99 -43.13 -1.21
CA ILE A 5 -45.69 -41.86 -0.55
C ILE A 5 -44.38 -41.35 -1.17
N GLU A 6 -44.48 -40.32 -2.00
CA GLU A 6 -43.29 -39.55 -2.44
C GLU A 6 -42.64 -38.89 -1.23
N ARG A 7 -41.40 -39.24 -0.95
CA ARG A 7 -40.56 -38.49 -0.05
C ARG A 7 -40.11 -37.19 -0.75
N PRO A 8 -40.26 -36.01 -0.13
CA PRO A 8 -39.68 -34.80 -0.69
C PRO A 8 -38.16 -34.95 -0.67
N ALA A 9 -37.53 -34.61 -1.79
CA ALA A 9 -36.08 -34.46 -1.91
C ALA A 9 -35.64 -33.38 -0.94
N ASN A 10 -35.09 -33.77 0.21
CA ASN A 10 -34.30 -32.87 1.07
C ASN A 10 -33.05 -32.48 0.29
N ALA A 11 -32.97 -31.23 -0.11
CA ALA A 11 -31.69 -30.61 -0.41
C ALA A 11 -30.80 -30.76 0.87
N ASP A 12 -29.70 -31.45 0.76
CA ASP A 12 -28.67 -31.55 1.78
C ASP A 12 -28.11 -30.13 2.07
N THR A 13 -28.84 -29.35 2.84
CA THR A 13 -28.28 -28.22 3.55
C THR A 13 -27.60 -28.81 4.76
N ASP A 14 -26.27 -28.84 4.74
CA ASP A 14 -25.45 -29.18 5.89
C ASP A 14 -25.99 -28.44 7.12
N PRO A 15 -26.44 -29.17 8.19
CA PRO A 15 -26.99 -28.54 9.38
C PRO A 15 -26.03 -27.53 10.04
N ALA A 16 -24.72 -27.69 9.85
CA ALA A 16 -23.71 -26.75 10.31
C ALA A 16 -23.78 -25.39 9.56
N SER A 17 -24.13 -25.39 8.28
CA SER A 17 -24.30 -24.16 7.48
C SER A 17 -25.49 -23.30 7.95
N ALA A 18 -26.53 -23.91 8.51
CA ALA A 18 -27.70 -23.20 9.03
C ALA A 18 -27.42 -22.46 10.36
N LEU A 19 -26.33 -22.77 11.04
CA LEU A 19 -25.94 -22.14 12.31
C LEU A 19 -25.00 -20.95 12.11
N LEU A 20 -24.45 -20.78 10.89
CA LEU A 20 -23.55 -19.65 10.59
C LEU A 20 -24.35 -18.39 10.29
N ASP A 21 -24.04 -17.31 10.99
CA ASP A 21 -24.61 -16.01 10.68
C ASP A 21 -24.03 -15.41 9.36
N ALA A 22 -24.65 -14.34 8.88
CA ALA A 22 -24.23 -13.67 7.63
C ALA A 22 -22.77 -13.18 7.67
N TYR A 23 -22.29 -12.81 8.85
CA TYR A 23 -20.90 -12.36 9.04
C TYR A 23 -19.93 -13.53 8.85
N SER A 24 -20.14 -14.64 9.57
CA SER A 24 -19.30 -15.83 9.46
C SER A 24 -19.28 -16.37 8.03
N GLN A 25 -20.42 -16.43 7.36
CA GLN A 25 -20.51 -16.86 5.96
C GLN A 25 -19.75 -15.92 5.01
N ALA A 26 -19.78 -14.60 5.25
CA ALA A 26 -19.03 -13.66 4.43
C ALA A 26 -17.52 -13.86 4.59
N VAL A 27 -17.04 -14.04 5.83
CA VAL A 27 -15.61 -14.27 6.11
C VAL A 27 -15.15 -15.59 5.50
N ILE A 28 -15.89 -16.69 5.70
CA ILE A 28 -15.54 -18.01 5.16
C ILE A 28 -15.40 -17.97 3.64
N ARG A 29 -16.40 -17.42 2.92
CA ARG A 29 -16.34 -17.28 1.44
C ARG A 29 -15.12 -16.50 0.96
N VAL A 30 -14.78 -15.42 1.65
CA VAL A 30 -13.60 -14.61 1.31
C VAL A 30 -12.32 -15.41 1.53
N VAL A 31 -12.20 -16.11 2.65
CA VAL A 31 -11.03 -16.93 2.99
C VAL A 31 -10.84 -18.04 1.95
N GLU A 32 -11.88 -18.82 1.65
CA GLU A 32 -11.84 -19.89 0.65
C GLU A 32 -11.41 -19.38 -0.74
N ARG A 33 -11.86 -18.18 -1.11
CA ARG A 33 -11.54 -17.56 -2.41
C ARG A 33 -10.12 -17.04 -2.48
N VAL A 34 -9.60 -16.43 -1.42
CA VAL A 34 -8.35 -15.65 -1.46
C VAL A 34 -7.15 -16.47 -0.98
N THR A 35 -7.34 -17.37 -0.01
CA THR A 35 -6.24 -18.18 0.56
C THR A 35 -5.39 -18.91 -0.50
N PRO A 36 -5.95 -19.47 -1.59
CA PRO A 36 -5.14 -20.13 -2.61
C PRO A 36 -4.11 -19.20 -3.29
N ALA A 37 -4.32 -17.87 -3.24
CA ALA A 37 -3.39 -16.87 -3.76
C ALA A 37 -2.39 -16.35 -2.72
N VAL A 38 -2.51 -16.77 -1.45
CA VAL A 38 -1.60 -16.35 -0.37
C VAL A 38 -0.47 -17.35 -0.23
N ALA A 39 0.74 -16.87 -0.02
CA ALA A 39 1.91 -17.70 0.14
C ALA A 39 2.77 -17.22 1.32
N HIS A 40 3.52 -18.13 1.90
CA HIS A 40 4.62 -17.81 2.80
C HIS A 40 5.85 -17.39 1.98
N VAL A 41 6.45 -16.25 2.30
CA VAL A 41 7.69 -15.75 1.68
C VAL A 41 8.80 -15.80 2.71
N ARG A 42 9.81 -16.64 2.48
CA ARG A 42 10.91 -16.90 3.42
C ARG A 42 12.24 -16.40 2.89
N ARG A 43 12.96 -15.67 3.74
CA ARG A 43 14.34 -15.24 3.52
C ARG A 43 15.20 -15.70 4.70
N GLY A 44 16.01 -16.69 4.50
CA GLY A 44 16.85 -17.26 5.58
C GLY A 44 16.02 -17.69 6.79
N ARG A 45 16.21 -17.02 7.95
CA ARG A 45 15.44 -17.28 9.18
C ARG A 45 14.23 -16.36 9.36
N GLY A 46 14.08 -15.35 8.52
CA GLY A 46 12.96 -14.43 8.54
C GLY A 46 11.99 -14.68 7.39
N GLY A 47 10.81 -14.11 7.48
CA GLY A 47 9.81 -14.24 6.44
C GLY A 47 8.56 -13.42 6.74
N GLY A 48 7.60 -13.56 5.85
CA GLY A 48 6.30 -12.93 5.89
C GLY A 48 5.36 -13.64 4.94
N SER A 49 4.31 -12.98 4.56
CA SER A 49 3.35 -13.44 3.57
C SER A 49 3.58 -12.78 2.23
N GLY A 50 2.99 -13.36 1.21
CA GLY A 50 2.93 -12.82 -0.14
C GLY A 50 1.57 -13.09 -0.77
N LEU A 51 1.27 -12.34 -1.80
CA LEU A 51 0.03 -12.42 -2.55
C LEU A 51 0.31 -12.57 -4.04
N VAL A 52 -0.15 -13.66 -4.65
CA VAL A 52 -0.12 -13.82 -6.11
C VAL A 52 -1.08 -12.82 -6.74
N ILE A 53 -0.57 -11.93 -7.59
CA ILE A 53 -1.36 -10.89 -8.26
C ILE A 53 -1.59 -11.17 -9.74
N THR A 54 -0.85 -12.13 -10.31
CA THR A 54 -1.02 -12.56 -11.72
C THR A 54 -0.82 -14.07 -11.85
N PRO A 55 -1.60 -14.75 -12.72
CA PRO A 55 -1.49 -16.20 -12.87
C PRO A 55 -0.13 -16.70 -13.36
N ASP A 56 0.66 -15.83 -13.96
CA ASP A 56 2.02 -16.14 -14.44
C ASP A 56 3.09 -16.00 -13.35
N GLY A 57 2.68 -15.83 -12.07
CA GLY A 57 3.52 -16.03 -10.90
C GLY A 57 4.14 -14.78 -10.29
N TYR A 58 3.64 -13.58 -10.56
CA TYR A 58 4.05 -12.41 -9.79
C TYR A 58 3.42 -12.43 -8.39
N VAL A 59 4.28 -12.39 -7.38
CA VAL A 59 3.89 -12.39 -5.96
C VAL A 59 4.30 -11.06 -5.34
N LEU A 60 3.33 -10.33 -4.83
CA LEU A 60 3.51 -9.08 -4.11
C LEU A 60 3.76 -9.37 -2.63
N THR A 61 4.71 -8.67 -2.02
CA THR A 61 5.04 -8.77 -0.59
C THR A 61 5.57 -7.42 -0.08
N ASN A 62 6.04 -7.34 1.16
CA ASN A 62 6.70 -6.14 1.65
C ASN A 62 8.19 -6.11 1.31
N ALA A 63 8.74 -4.89 1.15
CA ALA A 63 10.16 -4.69 0.88
C ALA A 63 11.05 -5.23 2.02
N HIS A 64 10.64 -5.01 3.28
CA HIS A 64 11.38 -5.51 4.44
C HIS A 64 11.43 -7.05 4.53
N VAL A 65 10.46 -7.76 3.95
CA VAL A 65 10.43 -9.24 3.90
C VAL A 65 11.53 -9.78 3.01
N VAL A 66 11.84 -9.12 1.90
CA VAL A 66 12.84 -9.56 0.91
C VAL A 66 14.16 -8.78 0.99
N GLU A 67 14.31 -7.88 1.95
CA GLU A 67 15.43 -6.94 2.05
C GLU A 67 16.80 -7.64 1.94
N GLY A 68 17.65 -7.17 1.00
CA GLY A 68 18.99 -7.71 0.77
C GLY A 68 19.05 -9.09 0.12
N ALA A 69 17.91 -9.69 -0.27
CA ALA A 69 17.88 -10.97 -0.97
C ALA A 69 17.77 -10.76 -2.49
N ALA A 70 18.51 -11.54 -3.27
CA ALA A 70 18.30 -11.64 -4.70
C ALA A 70 17.20 -12.67 -5.04
N GLU A 71 16.98 -13.64 -4.14
CA GLU A 71 16.03 -14.75 -4.28
C GLU A 71 15.44 -15.10 -2.92
N VAL A 72 14.19 -15.51 -2.89
CA VAL A 72 13.45 -15.97 -1.70
C VAL A 72 12.79 -17.31 -1.97
N GLU A 73 12.37 -17.99 -0.91
CA GLU A 73 11.50 -19.17 -1.02
C GLU A 73 10.05 -18.76 -0.86
N VAL A 74 9.19 -19.25 -1.76
CA VAL A 74 7.74 -19.03 -1.72
C VAL A 74 7.06 -20.38 -1.58
N THR A 75 6.32 -20.55 -0.47
CA THR A 75 5.61 -21.79 -0.15
C THR A 75 4.11 -21.52 -0.12
N PHE A 76 3.34 -22.33 -0.84
CA PHE A 76 1.87 -22.26 -0.87
C PHE A 76 1.27 -23.26 0.12
N ALA A 77 -0.01 -23.03 0.48
CA ALA A 77 -0.74 -23.84 1.46
C ALA A 77 -0.73 -25.37 1.15
N GLU A 78 -0.63 -25.73 -0.12
CA GLU A 78 -0.51 -27.15 -0.56
C GLU A 78 0.88 -27.74 -0.32
N GLY A 79 1.81 -27.00 0.27
CA GLY A 79 3.18 -27.42 0.54
C GLY A 79 4.16 -27.24 -0.64
N ALA A 80 3.69 -26.82 -1.80
CA ALA A 80 4.56 -26.55 -2.95
C ALA A 80 5.47 -25.37 -2.65
N THR A 81 6.79 -25.55 -2.79
CA THR A 81 7.82 -24.56 -2.51
C THR A 81 8.61 -24.24 -3.77
N TYR A 82 8.78 -22.96 -4.04
CA TYR A 82 9.50 -22.45 -5.21
C TYR A 82 10.60 -21.47 -4.78
N ARG A 83 11.71 -21.48 -5.49
CA ARG A 83 12.67 -20.38 -5.44
C ARG A 83 12.22 -19.28 -6.39
N ALA A 84 12.15 -18.05 -5.88
CA ALA A 84 11.59 -16.92 -6.59
C ALA A 84 12.60 -15.75 -6.58
N PRO A 85 13.13 -15.34 -7.74
CA PRO A 85 13.94 -14.14 -7.82
C PRO A 85 13.13 -12.91 -7.41
N VAL A 86 13.79 -11.98 -6.72
CA VAL A 86 13.26 -10.67 -6.42
C VAL A 86 13.31 -9.84 -7.70
N VAL A 87 12.14 -9.48 -8.24
CA VAL A 87 12.01 -8.63 -9.43
C VAL A 87 12.45 -7.22 -9.11
N GLY A 88 12.07 -6.73 -7.92
CA GLY A 88 12.45 -5.43 -7.42
C GLY A 88 11.73 -5.11 -6.10
N SER A 89 12.18 -4.05 -5.46
CA SER A 89 11.58 -3.56 -4.23
C SER A 89 11.52 -2.04 -4.20
N ASP A 90 10.53 -1.51 -3.51
CA ASP A 90 10.32 -0.09 -3.27
C ASP A 90 10.21 0.18 -1.78
N ALA A 91 11.31 0.58 -1.21
CA ALA A 91 11.41 0.84 0.21
C ALA A 91 10.55 2.02 0.68
N ALA A 92 10.22 2.96 -0.22
CA ALA A 92 9.40 4.12 0.13
C ALA A 92 7.93 3.76 0.38
N THR A 93 7.43 2.69 -0.23
CA THR A 93 6.08 2.16 0.03
C THR A 93 6.11 0.86 0.80
N ASP A 94 7.28 0.33 1.15
CA ASP A 94 7.46 -0.99 1.75
C ASP A 94 6.82 -2.12 0.92
N LEU A 95 6.92 -2.07 -0.41
CA LEU A 95 6.44 -3.11 -1.32
C LEU A 95 7.59 -3.73 -2.11
N ALA A 96 7.45 -5.01 -2.41
CA ALA A 96 8.35 -5.75 -3.28
C ALA A 96 7.59 -6.74 -4.15
N LEU A 97 8.20 -7.13 -5.25
CA LEU A 97 7.67 -8.11 -6.18
C LEU A 97 8.69 -9.23 -6.37
N VAL A 98 8.24 -10.46 -6.24
CA VAL A 98 9.02 -11.66 -6.57
C VAL A 98 8.34 -12.43 -7.69
N ARG A 99 9.07 -13.29 -8.39
CA ARG A 99 8.55 -14.07 -9.51
C ARG A 99 8.69 -15.57 -9.26
N VAL A 100 7.58 -16.24 -9.05
CA VAL A 100 7.53 -17.72 -9.07
C VAL A 100 7.50 -18.18 -10.52
N LEU A 101 8.46 -19.01 -10.89
CA LEU A 101 8.50 -19.64 -12.22
C LEU A 101 7.95 -21.06 -12.09
N GLY A 102 6.83 -21.35 -12.73
CA GLY A 102 6.16 -22.64 -12.61
C GLY A 102 4.81 -22.69 -13.31
N PRO A 103 3.90 -23.55 -12.82
CA PRO A 103 2.55 -23.64 -13.36
C PRO A 103 1.76 -22.35 -13.12
N SER A 104 0.63 -22.22 -13.81
CA SER A 104 -0.32 -21.13 -13.54
C SER A 104 -0.79 -21.19 -12.09
N LEU A 105 -0.70 -20.06 -11.39
CA LEU A 105 -1.05 -19.94 -9.98
C LEU A 105 -2.41 -19.27 -9.80
N PRO A 106 -3.18 -19.62 -8.74
CA PRO A 106 -4.33 -18.83 -8.34
C PRO A 106 -3.89 -17.39 -8.04
N ALA A 107 -4.57 -16.42 -8.61
CA ALA A 107 -4.25 -15.01 -8.40
C ALA A 107 -5.44 -14.26 -7.78
N ALA A 108 -5.16 -13.38 -6.82
CA ALA A 108 -6.16 -12.53 -6.20
C ALA A 108 -6.35 -11.23 -6.99
N GLU A 109 -7.56 -10.73 -6.99
CA GLU A 109 -7.93 -9.49 -7.68
C GLU A 109 -7.67 -8.27 -6.79
N LEU A 110 -6.86 -7.32 -7.28
CA LEU A 110 -6.69 -6.03 -6.62
C LEU A 110 -7.95 -5.18 -6.80
N GLY A 111 -8.57 -4.81 -5.69
CA GLY A 111 -9.76 -3.98 -5.63
C GLY A 111 -9.47 -2.48 -5.71
N ASP A 112 -10.48 -1.68 -5.43
CA ASP A 112 -10.42 -0.22 -5.39
C ASP A 112 -10.28 0.25 -3.93
N SER A 113 -9.06 0.63 -3.54
CA SER A 113 -8.79 1.15 -2.21
C SER A 113 -9.23 2.61 -2.02
N ASP A 114 -9.45 3.36 -3.11
CA ASP A 114 -9.86 4.76 -3.03
C ASP A 114 -11.35 4.89 -2.71
N ALA A 115 -12.13 3.83 -2.98
CA ALA A 115 -13.55 3.73 -2.61
C ALA A 115 -13.79 3.30 -1.15
N LEU A 116 -12.74 2.97 -0.38
CA LEU A 116 -12.87 2.55 1.02
C LEU A 116 -13.47 3.65 1.90
N ARG A 117 -14.24 3.21 2.90
CA ARG A 117 -14.82 4.09 3.92
C ARG A 117 -14.47 3.59 5.31
N VAL A 118 -14.24 4.53 6.22
CA VAL A 118 -14.06 4.22 7.65
C VAL A 118 -15.29 3.47 8.17
N GLY A 119 -15.05 2.40 8.94
CA GLY A 119 -16.07 1.46 9.42
C GLY A 119 -16.36 0.29 8.48
N GLN A 120 -15.81 0.26 7.26
CA GLN A 120 -15.97 -0.88 6.34
C GLN A 120 -15.23 -2.10 6.87
N LEU A 121 -15.91 -3.28 6.86
CA LEU A 121 -15.32 -4.54 7.26
C LEU A 121 -14.17 -4.93 6.32
N VAL A 122 -13.07 -5.37 6.91
CA VAL A 122 -11.90 -5.90 6.22
C VAL A 122 -11.40 -7.18 6.89
N ILE A 123 -10.78 -8.04 6.10
CA ILE A 123 -10.26 -9.34 6.51
C ILE A 123 -8.79 -9.38 6.15
N ALA A 124 -7.92 -9.57 7.14
CA ALA A 124 -6.49 -9.75 6.91
C ALA A 124 -6.17 -11.24 6.85
N ILE A 125 -5.47 -11.64 5.82
CA ILE A 125 -5.03 -13.02 5.60
C ILE A 125 -3.50 -13.03 5.51
N GLY A 126 -2.87 -14.02 6.15
CA GLY A 126 -1.44 -14.23 6.07
C GLY A 126 -1.09 -15.69 6.28
N ASP A 127 0.12 -16.06 5.93
CA ASP A 127 0.70 -17.38 6.16
C ASP A 127 2.04 -17.23 6.90
N PRO A 128 1.99 -16.98 8.22
CA PRO A 128 3.19 -16.62 8.99
C PRO A 128 4.21 -17.75 9.11
N LEU A 129 3.80 -19.01 8.98
CA LEU A 129 4.65 -20.16 9.22
C LEU A 129 4.76 -21.11 8.01
N GLY A 130 4.02 -20.88 6.93
CA GLY A 130 3.96 -21.77 5.78
C GLY A 130 3.25 -23.11 6.08
N LEU A 131 2.44 -23.14 7.13
CA LEU A 131 1.73 -24.34 7.58
C LEU A 131 0.22 -24.19 7.40
N GLU A 132 -0.32 -23.03 7.79
CA GLU A 132 -1.75 -22.71 7.66
C GLU A 132 -1.94 -21.20 7.64
N SER A 133 -2.89 -20.74 6.83
CA SER A 133 -3.24 -19.34 6.75
C SER A 133 -3.89 -18.85 8.04
N THR A 134 -3.45 -17.71 8.54
CA THR A 134 -4.05 -17.00 9.66
C THR A 134 -5.02 -15.94 9.13
N VAL A 135 -6.21 -15.93 9.67
CA VAL A 135 -7.29 -14.99 9.30
C VAL A 135 -7.67 -14.14 10.50
N THR A 136 -7.72 -12.84 10.32
CA THR A 136 -8.26 -11.90 11.31
C THR A 136 -9.19 -10.91 10.64
N THR A 137 -10.17 -10.41 11.38
CA THR A 137 -11.15 -9.45 10.88
C THR A 137 -11.08 -8.16 11.66
N GLY A 138 -11.47 -7.09 11.04
CA GLY A 138 -11.57 -5.77 11.64
C GLY A 138 -12.28 -4.81 10.70
N VAL A 139 -12.15 -3.52 10.96
CA VAL A 139 -12.70 -2.46 10.13
C VAL A 139 -11.59 -1.52 9.64
N VAL A 140 -11.88 -0.77 8.61
CA VAL A 140 -11.08 0.41 8.25
C VAL A 140 -11.25 1.43 9.36
N SER A 141 -10.22 1.63 10.18
CA SER A 141 -10.25 2.57 11.31
C SER A 141 -9.95 4.00 10.86
N ALA A 142 -9.06 4.18 9.88
CA ALA A 142 -8.75 5.48 9.27
C ALA A 142 -8.10 5.29 7.89
N LEU A 143 -8.12 6.34 7.09
CA LEU A 143 -7.51 6.42 5.77
C LEU A 143 -6.52 7.58 5.70
N GLY A 144 -5.57 7.53 4.76
CA GLY A 144 -4.62 8.61 4.51
C GLY A 144 -3.66 8.88 5.67
N ARG A 145 -3.35 7.87 6.49
CA ARG A 145 -2.39 7.98 7.59
C ARG A 145 -0.96 7.87 7.07
N SER A 146 -0.03 8.40 7.85
CA SER A 146 1.41 8.22 7.64
C SER A 146 1.96 7.28 8.71
N LEU A 147 2.73 6.30 8.27
CA LEU A 147 3.38 5.33 9.13
C LEU A 147 4.90 5.58 9.13
N ARG A 148 5.49 5.72 10.31
CA ARG A 148 6.96 5.74 10.43
C ARG A 148 7.48 4.31 10.50
N ALA A 149 8.23 3.90 9.49
CA ALA A 149 8.93 2.61 9.46
C ALA A 149 10.07 2.56 10.49
N LYS A 150 10.56 1.36 10.79
CA LYS A 150 11.63 1.14 11.81
C LYS A 150 12.93 1.86 11.49
N ASP A 151 13.24 2.07 10.22
CA ASP A 151 14.41 2.79 9.72
C ASP A 151 14.21 4.32 9.66
N GLY A 152 13.10 4.82 10.19
CA GLY A 152 12.76 6.24 10.26
C GLY A 152 12.06 6.80 9.01
N ARG A 153 11.97 6.05 7.91
CA ARG A 153 11.22 6.45 6.71
C ARG A 153 9.74 6.60 7.01
N ILE A 154 9.07 7.46 6.26
CA ILE A 154 7.64 7.67 6.37
C ILE A 154 6.97 7.02 5.16
N ILE A 155 6.08 6.06 5.41
CA ILE A 155 5.21 5.45 4.43
C ILE A 155 3.90 6.21 4.48
N GLU A 156 3.57 6.88 3.39
CA GLU A 156 2.40 7.75 3.30
C GLU A 156 1.15 6.99 2.82
N ASN A 157 -0.01 7.59 3.11
CA ASN A 157 -1.30 7.13 2.61
C ASN A 157 -1.64 5.69 2.97
N VAL A 158 -1.33 5.24 4.20
CA VAL A 158 -1.67 3.89 4.65
C VAL A 158 -3.11 3.79 5.13
N ILE A 159 -3.69 2.60 5.00
CA ILE A 159 -4.96 2.19 5.60
C ILE A 159 -4.66 1.78 7.05
N GLN A 160 -5.36 2.36 8.01
CA GLN A 160 -5.35 1.91 9.40
C GLN A 160 -6.53 0.96 9.64
N THR A 161 -6.29 -0.16 10.30
CA THR A 161 -7.31 -1.15 10.68
C THR A 161 -7.06 -1.66 12.09
N ASP A 162 -8.10 -2.17 12.73
CA ASP A 162 -8.02 -2.90 14.01
C ASP A 162 -7.99 -4.42 13.82
N ALA A 163 -7.99 -4.91 12.57
CA ALA A 163 -7.71 -6.31 12.28
C ALA A 163 -6.35 -6.69 12.89
N ALA A 164 -6.33 -7.76 13.70
CA ALA A 164 -5.12 -8.16 14.41
C ALA A 164 -4.06 -8.66 13.42
N LEU A 165 -2.99 -7.90 13.25
CA LEU A 165 -1.82 -8.33 12.49
C LEU A 165 -0.75 -8.84 13.45
N ASN A 166 -0.21 -10.02 13.16
CA ASN A 166 0.89 -10.63 13.88
C ASN A 166 2.13 -10.71 12.99
N PRO A 167 3.35 -10.88 13.57
CA PRO A 167 4.54 -11.16 12.79
C PRO A 167 4.28 -12.34 11.83
N GLY A 168 4.58 -12.12 10.53
CA GLY A 168 4.30 -13.08 9.47
C GLY A 168 3.11 -12.73 8.59
N ASN A 169 2.15 -11.91 9.04
CA ASN A 169 1.06 -11.43 8.19
C ASN A 169 1.50 -10.29 7.23
N SER A 170 2.66 -9.68 7.47
CA SER A 170 3.24 -8.67 6.58
C SER A 170 3.44 -9.22 5.17
N GLY A 171 2.99 -8.50 4.16
CA GLY A 171 2.99 -8.91 2.76
C GLY A 171 1.74 -9.65 2.30
N GLY A 172 0.93 -10.16 3.24
CA GLY A 172 -0.38 -10.77 2.95
C GLY A 172 -1.45 -9.71 2.62
N PRO A 173 -2.59 -10.13 2.05
CA PRO A 173 -3.67 -9.23 1.66
C PRO A 173 -4.52 -8.76 2.85
N LEU A 174 -4.98 -7.50 2.75
CA LEU A 174 -6.18 -6.99 3.41
C LEU A 174 -7.30 -6.97 2.36
N VAL A 175 -8.40 -7.69 2.61
CA VAL A 175 -9.47 -7.88 1.62
C VAL A 175 -10.82 -7.35 2.12
N ASP A 176 -11.68 -6.97 1.21
CA ASP A 176 -13.06 -6.60 1.49
C ASP A 176 -13.98 -7.83 1.55
N THR A 177 -15.25 -7.62 1.86
CA THR A 177 -16.28 -8.69 1.93
C THR A 177 -16.61 -9.34 0.59
N HIS A 178 -16.09 -8.82 -0.52
CA HIS A 178 -16.23 -9.40 -1.86
C HIS A 178 -15.00 -10.22 -2.27
N GLY A 179 -13.98 -10.32 -1.39
CA GLY A 179 -12.73 -11.03 -1.66
C GLY A 179 -11.79 -10.25 -2.58
N LYS A 180 -11.97 -8.93 -2.71
CA LYS A 180 -11.03 -8.07 -3.43
C LYS A 180 -9.99 -7.51 -2.49
N VAL A 181 -8.75 -7.51 -2.93
CA VAL A 181 -7.63 -7.01 -2.13
C VAL A 181 -7.64 -5.49 -2.13
N VAL A 182 -7.88 -4.90 -0.98
CA VAL A 182 -7.91 -3.44 -0.79
C VAL A 182 -6.61 -2.90 -0.22
N GLY A 183 -5.73 -3.78 0.28
CA GLY A 183 -4.41 -3.40 0.78
C GLY A 183 -3.46 -4.58 0.95
N VAL A 184 -2.19 -4.27 1.23
CA VAL A 184 -1.14 -5.22 1.59
C VAL A 184 -0.74 -4.94 3.03
N ASN A 185 -0.92 -5.91 3.93
CA ASN A 185 -0.59 -5.79 5.35
C ASN A 185 0.90 -5.47 5.52
N THR A 186 1.26 -4.50 6.37
CA THR A 186 2.67 -4.13 6.55
C THR A 186 3.10 -4.08 8.00
N ALA A 187 2.77 -3.07 8.74
CA ALA A 187 3.33 -2.86 10.06
C ALA A 187 2.28 -2.97 11.16
N ILE A 188 2.77 -3.34 12.33
CA ILE A 188 2.04 -3.26 13.59
C ILE A 188 2.69 -2.14 14.40
N SER A 189 1.89 -1.27 15.00
CA SER A 189 2.41 -0.39 16.04
C SER A 189 2.70 -1.24 17.29
N ALA A 190 3.98 -1.54 17.52
CA ALA A 190 4.41 -2.32 18.67
C ALA A 190 4.00 -1.70 20.05
N MET A 191 3.58 -0.44 20.03
CA MET A 191 3.23 0.33 21.23
C MET A 191 1.71 0.52 21.41
N ALA A 192 0.86 0.05 20.47
CA ALA A 192 -0.59 0.25 20.56
C ALA A 192 -1.33 -1.00 20.07
N GLN A 193 -2.05 -1.66 20.98
CA GLN A 193 -2.96 -2.76 20.63
C GLN A 193 -4.12 -2.24 19.78
N GLY A 194 -4.54 -3.02 18.78
CA GLY A 194 -5.65 -2.65 17.90
C GLY A 194 -5.31 -1.59 16.84
N ILE A 195 -4.02 -1.32 16.59
CA ILE A 195 -3.59 -0.45 15.49
C ILE A 195 -2.68 -1.23 14.55
N ALA A 196 -3.17 -1.48 13.36
CA ALA A 196 -2.45 -2.14 12.28
C ALA A 196 -2.56 -1.29 10.99
N PHE A 197 -1.66 -1.53 10.05
CA PHE A 197 -1.57 -0.76 8.82
C PHE A 197 -1.44 -1.65 7.59
N ALA A 198 -2.01 -1.18 6.47
CA ALA A 198 -1.85 -1.80 5.17
C ALA A 198 -1.58 -0.74 4.09
N ILE A 199 -0.77 -1.11 3.11
CA ILE A 199 -0.50 -0.28 1.93
C ILE A 199 -1.70 -0.41 0.97
N PRO A 200 -2.31 0.69 0.49
CA PRO A 200 -3.48 0.63 -0.38
C PRO A 200 -3.24 -0.15 -1.67
N ALA A 201 -4.25 -0.86 -2.15
CA ALA A 201 -4.19 -1.61 -3.41
C ALA A 201 -3.90 -0.71 -4.63
N ALA A 202 -4.34 0.55 -4.62
CA ALA A 202 -4.00 1.53 -5.66
C ALA A 202 -2.48 1.75 -5.72
N THR A 203 -1.82 1.96 -4.56
CA THR A 203 -0.35 2.06 -4.46
C THR A 203 0.32 0.77 -4.89
N ALA A 204 -0.19 -0.38 -4.43
CA ALA A 204 0.35 -1.70 -4.77
C ALA A 204 0.33 -1.95 -6.29
N ARG A 205 -0.74 -1.56 -6.97
CA ARG A 205 -0.89 -1.66 -8.43
C ARG A 205 0.15 -0.81 -9.18
N LEU A 206 0.34 0.45 -8.76
CA LEU A 206 1.33 1.35 -9.36
C LEU A 206 2.75 0.81 -9.19
N VAL A 207 3.10 0.39 -7.98
CA VAL A 207 4.42 -0.17 -7.66
C VAL A 207 4.66 -1.47 -8.42
N ALA A 208 3.73 -2.43 -8.39
CA ALA A 208 3.87 -3.68 -9.13
C ALA A 208 4.06 -3.46 -10.63
N THR A 209 3.27 -2.55 -11.24
CA THR A 209 3.41 -2.19 -12.66
C THR A 209 4.80 -1.64 -12.96
N ALA A 210 5.33 -0.75 -12.12
CA ALA A 210 6.67 -0.17 -12.30
C ALA A 210 7.76 -1.23 -12.13
N LEU A 211 7.64 -2.11 -11.12
CA LEU A 211 8.59 -3.19 -10.89
C LEU A 211 8.60 -4.23 -12.02
N ILE A 212 7.43 -4.59 -12.56
CA ILE A 212 7.33 -5.50 -13.71
C ILE A 212 8.00 -4.90 -14.96
N ARG A 213 7.76 -3.61 -15.22
CA ARG A 213 8.25 -2.95 -16.42
C ARG A 213 9.73 -2.60 -16.35
N ASP A 214 10.17 -2.02 -15.22
CA ASP A 214 11.47 -1.35 -15.11
C ASP A 214 12.38 -1.99 -14.04
N GLY A 215 11.90 -2.99 -13.27
CA GLY A 215 12.62 -3.59 -12.13
C GLY A 215 12.78 -2.65 -10.93
N ARG A 216 12.29 -1.42 -11.03
CA ARG A 216 12.40 -0.37 -9.98
C ARG A 216 11.28 0.64 -10.08
N VAL A 217 10.99 1.31 -8.98
CA VAL A 217 10.07 2.45 -8.96
C VAL A 217 10.89 3.73 -9.08
N ARG A 218 10.68 4.46 -10.18
CA ARG A 218 11.31 5.77 -10.38
C ARG A 218 10.47 6.84 -9.72
N ARG A 219 11.14 7.75 -9.01
CA ARG A 219 10.51 8.95 -8.41
C ARG A 219 11.36 10.16 -8.67
N ALA A 220 10.68 11.28 -8.87
CA ALA A 220 11.33 12.57 -8.96
C ALA A 220 11.74 13.04 -7.55
N TYR A 221 12.89 13.68 -7.45
CA TYR A 221 13.50 14.16 -6.22
C TYR A 221 13.75 15.66 -6.31
N LEU A 222 13.34 16.40 -5.28
CA LEU A 222 13.62 17.83 -5.17
C LEU A 222 14.78 18.16 -4.24
N GLY A 223 14.95 17.40 -3.15
CA GLY A 223 15.97 17.65 -2.14
C GLY A 223 15.56 18.71 -1.13
N ILE A 224 14.38 18.53 -0.56
CA ILE A 224 13.87 19.35 0.55
C ILE A 224 13.39 18.45 1.68
N SER A 225 13.47 18.96 2.91
CA SER A 225 12.63 18.53 4.01
C SER A 225 11.59 19.61 4.31
N GLY A 226 10.41 19.21 4.78
CA GLY A 226 9.36 20.18 5.01
C GLY A 226 8.28 19.66 5.97
N ALA A 227 7.38 20.55 6.37
CA ALA A 227 6.24 20.22 7.20
C ALA A 227 4.97 20.95 6.71
N PRO A 228 3.79 20.32 6.82
CA PRO A 228 2.53 21.00 6.54
C PRO A 228 2.38 22.24 7.42
N THR A 229 1.91 23.33 6.81
CA THR A 229 1.69 24.59 7.54
C THR A 229 0.39 25.23 7.05
N PRO A 230 -0.47 25.73 7.96
CA PRO A 230 -1.66 26.47 7.59
C PRO A 230 -1.27 27.81 6.94
N ILE A 231 -2.07 28.25 5.97
CA ILE A 231 -1.97 29.56 5.34
C ILE A 231 -3.21 30.34 5.73
N GLY A 232 -3.01 31.53 6.32
CA GLY A 232 -4.12 32.40 6.69
C GLY A 232 -4.94 32.78 5.45
N ARG A 233 -6.28 32.73 5.55
CA ARG A 233 -7.20 33.05 4.43
C ARG A 233 -6.94 34.43 3.84
N GLN A 234 -6.60 35.41 4.68
CA GLN A 234 -6.31 36.78 4.22
C GLN A 234 -5.09 36.81 3.30
N LEU A 235 -4.01 36.11 3.67
CA LEU A 235 -2.80 36.00 2.86
C LEU A 235 -3.07 35.20 1.57
N SER A 236 -3.79 34.09 1.67
CA SER A 236 -4.16 33.30 0.50
C SER A 236 -4.94 34.13 -0.54
N ASN A 237 -5.97 34.84 -0.09
CA ASN A 237 -6.79 35.69 -0.92
C ASN A 237 -5.99 36.86 -1.56
N SER A 238 -5.10 37.50 -0.78
CA SER A 238 -4.28 38.61 -1.29
C SER A 238 -3.29 38.17 -2.37
N LEU A 239 -2.89 36.89 -2.38
CA LEU A 239 -1.98 36.31 -3.36
C LEU A 239 -2.70 35.59 -4.53
N GLY A 240 -4.04 35.65 -4.56
CA GLY A 240 -4.84 34.96 -5.57
C GLY A 240 -4.69 33.42 -5.52
N LEU A 241 -4.49 32.88 -4.32
CA LEU A 241 -4.37 31.45 -4.09
C LEU A 241 -5.66 30.89 -3.49
N SER A 242 -6.00 29.65 -3.84
CA SER A 242 -7.07 28.88 -3.19
C SER A 242 -6.56 28.02 -2.02
N ALA A 243 -5.25 27.98 -1.82
CA ALA A 243 -4.60 27.12 -0.85
C ALA A 243 -4.83 27.62 0.60
N VAL A 244 -5.36 26.77 1.48
CA VAL A 244 -5.51 27.03 2.92
C VAL A 244 -4.39 26.42 3.76
N SER A 245 -3.54 25.60 3.12
CA SER A 245 -2.34 25.00 3.70
C SER A 245 -1.28 24.83 2.61
N GLY A 246 -0.04 24.62 3.02
CA GLY A 246 1.09 24.36 2.14
C GLY A 246 2.20 23.62 2.89
N ILE A 247 3.32 23.40 2.24
CA ILE A 247 4.48 22.72 2.80
C ILE A 247 5.56 23.77 3.09
N ARG A 248 5.84 24.04 4.37
CA ARG A 248 6.97 24.90 4.75
C ARG A 248 8.26 24.12 4.57
N VAL A 249 9.17 24.65 3.78
CA VAL A 249 10.54 24.14 3.61
C VAL A 249 11.32 24.36 4.88
N LEU A 250 11.81 23.29 5.51
CA LEU A 250 12.63 23.32 6.73
C LEU A 250 14.13 23.26 6.39
N GLU A 251 14.46 22.53 5.33
CA GLU A 251 15.85 22.35 4.90
C GLU A 251 15.90 22.15 3.38
N VAL A 252 16.95 22.63 2.75
CA VAL A 252 17.27 22.40 1.33
C VAL A 252 18.59 21.66 1.24
N THR A 253 18.57 20.46 0.67
CA THR A 253 19.76 19.62 0.48
C THR A 253 20.76 20.31 -0.45
N PRO A 254 22.04 20.39 -0.09
CA PRO A 254 23.08 20.95 -0.97
C PRO A 254 23.14 20.22 -2.32
N ASN A 255 23.38 20.96 -3.39
CA ASN A 255 23.47 20.47 -4.77
C ASN A 255 22.20 19.79 -5.31
N SER A 256 21.06 19.94 -4.63
CA SER A 256 19.78 19.39 -5.04
C SER A 256 19.10 20.24 -6.14
N PRO A 257 18.10 19.68 -6.83
CA PRO A 257 17.22 20.43 -7.72
C PRO A 257 16.58 21.64 -7.07
N ALA A 258 16.16 21.52 -5.82
CA ALA A 258 15.57 22.62 -5.05
C ALA A 258 16.55 23.78 -4.89
N GLN A 259 17.81 23.48 -4.51
CA GLN A 259 18.84 24.51 -4.37
C GLN A 259 19.14 25.19 -5.72
N ARG A 260 19.27 24.39 -6.80
CA ARG A 260 19.51 24.92 -8.15
C ARG A 260 18.36 25.81 -8.64
N ALA A 261 17.12 25.48 -8.28
CA ALA A 261 15.93 26.26 -8.61
C ALA A 261 15.74 27.51 -7.71
N GLY A 262 16.59 27.67 -6.68
CA GLY A 262 16.50 28.81 -5.78
C GLY A 262 15.40 28.69 -4.73
N ILE A 263 14.93 27.48 -4.41
CA ILE A 263 14.07 27.20 -3.25
C ILE A 263 14.89 27.48 -1.99
N ARG A 264 14.26 28.04 -0.96
CA ARG A 264 14.92 28.46 0.27
C ARG A 264 14.16 27.93 1.49
N GLU A 265 14.90 27.80 2.58
CA GLU A 265 14.28 27.56 3.89
C GLU A 265 13.28 28.67 4.22
N GLY A 266 12.14 28.28 4.79
CA GLY A 266 11.02 29.18 5.09
C GLY A 266 10.05 29.41 3.94
N ASP A 267 10.35 29.02 2.70
CA ASP A 267 9.35 29.01 1.62
C ASP A 267 8.17 28.11 1.99
N ILE A 268 6.97 28.49 1.57
CA ILE A 268 5.78 27.64 1.71
C ILE A 268 5.35 27.22 0.31
N LEU A 269 5.57 25.95 -0.03
CA LEU A 269 5.16 25.38 -1.31
C LEU A 269 3.66 25.18 -1.33
N VAL A 270 2.97 25.67 -2.35
CA VAL A 270 1.50 25.67 -2.43
C VAL A 270 0.95 24.99 -3.68
N ALA A 271 1.74 24.89 -4.74
CA ALA A 271 1.33 24.17 -5.96
C ALA A 271 2.54 23.70 -6.77
N LEU A 272 2.36 22.59 -7.51
CA LEU A 272 3.29 22.07 -8.51
C LEU A 272 2.51 21.90 -9.83
N ASP A 273 2.92 22.58 -10.91
CA ASP A 273 2.19 22.67 -12.19
C ASP A 273 0.68 22.96 -12.04
N GLY A 274 0.34 23.83 -11.09
CA GLY A 274 -1.05 24.17 -10.77
C GLY A 274 -1.78 23.17 -9.87
N GLY A 275 -1.24 21.96 -9.66
CA GLY A 275 -1.74 21.00 -8.67
C GLY A 275 -1.44 21.46 -7.24
N GLY A 276 -2.45 21.56 -6.38
CA GLY A 276 -2.30 22.04 -5.00
C GLY A 276 -1.42 21.13 -4.15
N LEU A 277 -0.60 21.71 -3.28
CA LEU A 277 0.26 21.02 -2.32
C LEU A 277 -0.15 21.43 -0.91
N ALA A 278 -0.98 20.63 -0.26
CA ALA A 278 -1.39 20.86 1.12
C ALA A 278 -0.56 20.04 2.12
N THR A 279 -0.07 18.88 1.70
CA THR A 279 0.63 17.88 2.51
C THR A 279 1.88 17.37 1.80
N LEU A 280 2.78 16.72 2.54
CA LEU A 280 3.93 16.00 1.95
C LEU A 280 3.48 14.87 1.02
N SER A 281 2.36 14.21 1.32
CA SER A 281 1.78 13.19 0.45
C SER A 281 1.37 13.75 -0.91
N ASP A 282 0.85 15.00 -0.96
CA ASP A 282 0.53 15.65 -2.23
C ASP A 282 1.80 15.88 -3.05
N LEU A 283 2.87 16.34 -2.40
CA LEU A 283 4.16 16.53 -3.06
C LEU A 283 4.73 15.22 -3.57
N GLN A 284 4.70 14.15 -2.76
CA GLN A 284 5.20 12.83 -3.16
C GLN A 284 4.41 12.26 -4.35
N ARG A 285 3.09 12.38 -4.34
CA ARG A 285 2.24 11.99 -5.48
C ARG A 285 2.55 12.80 -6.74
N ALA A 286 2.78 14.10 -6.56
CA ALA A 286 3.10 14.99 -7.67
C ALA A 286 4.50 14.74 -8.25
N LEU A 287 5.43 14.13 -7.49
CA LEU A 287 6.80 13.81 -7.91
C LEU A 287 6.91 12.40 -8.52
N GLY A 288 6.02 12.05 -9.44
CA GLY A 288 6.06 10.79 -10.18
C GLY A 288 7.26 10.66 -11.12
N ALA A 289 7.41 9.45 -11.70
CA ALA A 289 8.51 9.12 -12.61
C ALA A 289 8.58 10.03 -13.85
N GLU A 290 7.42 10.50 -14.31
CA GLU A 290 7.28 11.39 -15.49
C GLU A 290 7.90 12.76 -15.29
N ARG A 291 8.16 13.16 -14.04
CA ARG A 291 8.79 14.45 -13.71
C ARG A 291 10.31 14.39 -13.56
N VAL A 292 10.89 13.20 -13.62
CA VAL A 292 12.34 13.04 -13.57
C VAL A 292 12.96 13.69 -14.80
N GLY A 293 13.79 14.73 -14.60
CA GLY A 293 14.44 15.50 -15.67
C GLY A 293 13.49 16.45 -16.43
N ALA A 294 12.21 16.53 -16.07
CA ALA A 294 11.23 17.42 -16.71
C ALA A 294 11.11 18.75 -15.95
N PRO A 295 11.26 19.90 -16.62
CA PRO A 295 11.02 21.20 -15.99
C PRO A 295 9.59 21.30 -15.46
N THR A 296 9.44 21.71 -14.22
CA THR A 296 8.18 21.74 -13.47
C THR A 296 8.04 23.11 -12.79
N LEU A 297 6.86 23.71 -12.81
CA LEU A 297 6.61 25.00 -12.18
C LEU A 297 6.16 24.81 -10.73
N LEU A 298 6.94 25.32 -9.79
CA LEU A 298 6.65 25.30 -8.37
C LEU A 298 6.17 26.68 -7.93
N THR A 299 4.97 26.77 -7.37
CA THR A 299 4.46 27.99 -6.75
C THR A 299 4.74 27.93 -5.24
N ALA A 300 5.36 28.99 -4.72
CA ALA A 300 5.66 29.13 -3.31
C ALA A 300 5.25 30.52 -2.78
N ILE A 301 5.09 30.62 -1.46
CA ILE A 301 4.99 31.87 -0.74
C ILE A 301 6.33 32.12 -0.06
N ARG A 302 6.97 33.27 -0.37
CA ARG A 302 8.23 33.70 0.20
C ARG A 302 8.07 35.09 0.81
N ARG A 303 8.25 35.23 2.12
CA ARG A 303 8.12 36.50 2.87
C ARG A 303 6.79 37.23 2.59
N GLY A 304 5.70 36.47 2.40
CA GLY A 304 4.37 37.05 2.12
C GLY A 304 4.08 37.33 0.65
N GLU A 305 4.98 37.04 -0.26
CA GLU A 305 4.84 37.25 -1.71
C GLU A 305 4.74 35.89 -2.44
N ARG A 306 3.99 35.88 -3.53
CA ARG A 306 3.91 34.71 -4.43
C ARG A 306 5.12 34.65 -5.34
N VAL A 307 5.83 33.53 -5.33
CA VAL A 307 6.99 33.26 -6.18
C VAL A 307 6.70 32.02 -7.03
N VAL A 308 7.06 32.05 -8.31
CA VAL A 308 7.01 30.89 -9.20
C VAL A 308 8.44 30.55 -9.60
N LEU A 309 8.83 29.30 -9.34
CA LEU A 309 10.18 28.79 -9.59
C LEU A 309 10.10 27.64 -10.59
N SER A 310 10.99 27.63 -11.58
CA SER A 310 11.15 26.46 -12.45
C SER A 310 12.16 25.51 -11.81
N VAL A 311 11.74 24.29 -11.51
CA VAL A 311 12.58 23.23 -10.94
C VAL A 311 12.60 22.04 -11.89
N THR A 312 13.79 21.45 -12.10
CA THR A 312 13.95 20.19 -12.83
C THR A 312 14.33 19.13 -11.82
N PRO A 313 13.39 18.27 -11.41
CA PRO A 313 13.67 17.23 -10.43
C PRO A 313 14.68 16.21 -10.95
N ASP A 314 15.58 15.73 -10.11
CA ASP A 314 16.43 14.59 -10.39
C ASP A 314 15.68 13.27 -10.10
N GLU A 315 16.25 12.12 -10.48
CA GLU A 315 15.74 10.82 -10.05
C GLU A 315 16.18 10.58 -8.58
N ALA A 316 15.23 10.15 -7.73
CA ALA A 316 15.54 9.71 -6.37
C ALA A 316 16.48 8.50 -6.43
N ARG A 317 17.54 8.52 -5.62
CA ARG A 317 18.54 7.45 -5.52
C ARG A 317 18.17 6.44 -4.45
#